data_a33f197fc4d6b25e5d25298f1b212d10
#
_entry.id   a33f197fc4d6b25e5d25298f1b212d10
#
_cell.length_a   1.000
_cell.length_b   1.000
_cell.length_c   1.000
_cell.angle_alpha   90.00
_cell.angle_beta   90.00
_cell.angle_gamma   90.00
#
_symmetry.space_group_name_H-M   'P 1'
#
loop_
_entity.id
_entity.type
_entity.pdbx_description
1 polymer ?
#
loop_
_entity_poly.entity_id
_entity_poly.type
_entity_poly.pdbx_seq_one_letter_code
_entity_poly.pdbx_strand_id
1 'polypeptide(L)'
;DEYKQLEENILKEGKLLSPLIVWNNTLVDGHNRYAILQKHPEICFSTMPLRFESREEVLAWICKNQLGRRNLTPEQKLFLIGKQYEAEKSSHGEARKESHDENGRFHRSSQTDNSGEAMKTCERIAEENGVSKATVLRASKYMKGVEIAESLIPGMREKILNKQVKVSKADMHRLARANYDARAQTLQEILHPELKV
;
A
#
# COMPACT_ATOMS: atom_id res chain seq x y z
N ASP A 1 -14.34 -4.26 21.07
CA ASP A 1 -13.06 -3.65 20.71
C ASP A 1 -12.07 -4.77 20.32
N GLU A 2 -11.75 -4.87 19.03
CA GLU A 2 -10.99 -5.99 18.44
C GLU A 2 -9.63 -6.22 19.12
N TYR A 3 -8.94 -5.13 19.52
CA TYR A 3 -7.65 -5.24 20.19
C TYR A 3 -7.75 -5.91 21.57
N LYS A 4 -8.74 -5.52 22.37
CA LYS A 4 -8.97 -6.12 23.70
C LYS A 4 -9.34 -7.59 23.58
N GLN A 5 -10.20 -7.92 22.61
CA GLN A 5 -10.57 -9.32 22.35
C GLN A 5 -9.35 -10.17 21.92
N LEU A 6 -8.45 -9.58 21.13
CA LEU A 6 -7.20 -10.25 20.75
C LEU A 6 -6.30 -10.48 21.97
N GLU A 7 -6.16 -9.48 22.85
CA GLU A 7 -5.38 -9.58 24.09
C GLU A 7 -5.94 -10.66 25.02
N GLU A 8 -7.24 -10.66 25.28
CA GLU A 8 -7.93 -11.66 26.09
C GLU A 8 -7.74 -13.09 25.53
N ASN A 9 -7.84 -13.26 24.22
CA ASN A 9 -7.62 -14.55 23.59
C ASN A 9 -6.17 -15.05 23.73
N ILE A 10 -5.18 -14.18 23.55
CA ILE A 10 -3.77 -14.51 23.72
C ILE A 10 -3.45 -14.90 25.16
N LEU A 11 -3.97 -14.15 26.13
CA LEU A 11 -3.80 -14.44 27.56
C LEU A 11 -4.45 -15.79 27.94
N LYS A 12 -5.64 -16.07 27.42
CA LYS A 12 -6.34 -17.34 27.67
C LYS A 12 -5.57 -18.55 27.14
N GLU A 13 -4.97 -18.42 25.95
CA GLU A 13 -4.20 -19.50 25.33
C GLU A 13 -2.79 -19.66 25.95
N GLY A 14 -2.27 -18.64 26.66
CA GLY A 14 -0.93 -18.64 27.24
C GLY A 14 0.21 -18.66 26.20
N LYS A 15 -0.11 -18.58 24.94
CA LYS A 15 0.85 -18.59 23.82
C LYS A 15 0.29 -17.91 22.58
N LEU A 16 1.17 -17.44 21.72
CA LEU A 16 0.80 -16.93 20.42
C LEU A 16 0.64 -18.07 19.42
N LEU A 17 -0.60 -18.29 18.93
CA LEU A 17 -0.90 -19.39 17.99
C LEU A 17 -0.35 -19.14 16.57
N SER A 18 -0.30 -17.86 16.15
CA SER A 18 0.22 -17.47 14.83
C SER A 18 1.55 -16.74 14.98
N PRO A 19 2.60 -17.14 14.24
CA PRO A 19 3.92 -16.52 14.36
C PRO A 19 3.89 -15.03 13.98
N LEU A 20 4.85 -14.27 14.49
CA LEU A 20 5.17 -12.94 14.00
C LEU A 20 5.97 -13.07 12.70
N ILE A 21 5.60 -12.33 11.66
CA ILE A 21 6.31 -12.36 10.38
C ILE A 21 7.40 -11.31 10.38
N VAL A 22 8.63 -11.73 10.09
CA VAL A 22 9.80 -10.84 10.11
C VAL A 22 10.60 -10.93 8.80
N TRP A 23 11.22 -9.82 8.42
CA TRP A 23 12.16 -9.70 7.32
C TRP A 23 13.33 -8.81 7.75
N ASN A 24 14.56 -9.29 7.59
CA ASN A 24 15.78 -8.56 7.98
C ASN A 24 15.66 -7.92 9.37
N ASN A 25 15.23 -8.71 10.35
CA ASN A 25 15.01 -8.28 11.74
C ASN A 25 13.93 -7.21 11.95
N THR A 26 13.12 -6.95 10.92
CA THR A 26 12.01 -6.00 10.97
C THR A 26 10.68 -6.75 11.00
N LEU A 27 9.77 -6.34 11.87
CA LEU A 27 8.42 -6.91 11.95
C LEU A 27 7.61 -6.48 10.72
N VAL A 28 7.11 -7.46 9.94
CA VAL A 28 6.34 -7.25 8.73
C VAL A 28 4.84 -7.45 8.98
N ASP A 29 4.47 -8.46 9.77
CA ASP A 29 3.09 -8.67 10.21
C ASP A 29 3.02 -9.11 11.67
N GLY A 30 1.92 -8.74 12.33
CA GLY A 30 1.66 -9.07 13.73
C GLY A 30 1.92 -7.94 14.71
N HIS A 31 1.92 -6.67 14.29
CA HIS A 31 2.21 -5.50 15.14
C HIS A 31 1.34 -5.46 16.41
N ASN A 32 0.03 -5.71 16.30
CA ASN A 32 -0.86 -5.74 17.47
C ASN A 32 -0.50 -6.90 18.41
N ARG A 33 -0.17 -8.07 17.87
CA ARG A 33 0.31 -9.22 18.65
C ARG A 33 1.62 -8.90 19.36
N TYR A 34 2.56 -8.27 18.66
CA TYR A 34 3.84 -7.86 19.24
C TYR A 34 3.65 -6.81 20.36
N ALA A 35 2.76 -5.83 20.18
CA ALA A 35 2.44 -4.86 21.21
C ALA A 35 1.84 -5.50 22.47
N ILE A 36 1.05 -6.57 22.34
CA ILE A 36 0.53 -7.37 23.47
C ILE A 36 1.68 -8.13 24.15
N LEU A 37 2.55 -8.79 23.38
CA LEU A 37 3.71 -9.50 23.93
C LEU A 37 4.68 -8.61 24.73
N GLN A 38 4.81 -7.34 24.34
CA GLN A 38 5.60 -6.38 25.11
C GLN A 38 5.02 -6.09 26.50
N LYS A 39 3.73 -6.23 26.69
CA LYS A 39 3.05 -6.08 27.99
C LYS A 39 3.04 -7.38 28.79
N HIS A 40 3.15 -8.53 28.12
CA HIS A 40 3.03 -9.87 28.66
C HIS A 40 4.24 -10.73 28.25
N PRO A 41 5.41 -10.49 28.83
CA PRO A 41 6.67 -11.16 28.44
C PRO A 41 6.69 -12.68 28.76
N GLU A 42 5.76 -13.16 29.60
CA GLU A 42 5.56 -14.57 29.91
C GLU A 42 4.94 -15.37 28.77
N ILE A 43 4.33 -14.71 27.78
CA ILE A 43 3.65 -15.37 26.66
C ILE A 43 4.67 -15.89 25.66
N CYS A 44 4.64 -17.22 25.43
CA CYS A 44 5.50 -17.85 24.43
C CYS A 44 5.04 -17.47 22.99
N PHE A 45 6.00 -17.14 22.15
CA PHE A 45 5.73 -16.82 20.74
C PHE A 45 6.83 -17.38 19.82
N SER A 46 6.52 -17.48 18.55
CA SER A 46 7.48 -17.81 17.49
C SER A 46 7.50 -16.72 16.42
N THR A 47 8.63 -16.64 15.72
CA THR A 47 8.79 -15.79 14.55
C THR A 47 8.94 -16.64 13.30
N MET A 48 8.42 -16.17 12.18
CA MET A 48 8.61 -16.78 10.87
C MET A 48 9.33 -15.78 9.97
N PRO A 49 10.62 -16.01 9.68
CA PRO A 49 11.35 -15.17 8.75
C PRO A 49 10.91 -15.45 7.32
N LEU A 50 10.57 -14.40 6.58
CA LEU A 50 10.35 -14.45 5.15
C LEU A 50 11.55 -13.85 4.41
N ARG A 51 11.81 -14.33 3.20
CA ARG A 51 12.85 -13.82 2.33
C ARG A 51 12.22 -12.99 1.22
N PHE A 52 12.65 -11.75 1.12
CA PHE A 52 12.29 -10.83 0.05
C PHE A 52 13.57 -10.19 -0.48
N GLU A 53 13.64 -9.95 -1.77
CA GLU A 53 14.80 -9.35 -2.42
C GLU A 53 14.83 -7.83 -2.24
N SER A 54 13.66 -7.20 -2.10
CA SER A 54 13.52 -5.75 -1.99
C SER A 54 12.45 -5.33 -1.00
N ARG A 55 12.48 -4.04 -0.61
CA ARG A 55 11.44 -3.41 0.20
C ARG A 55 10.10 -3.37 -0.54
N GLU A 56 10.14 -3.23 -1.84
CA GLU A 56 8.98 -3.19 -2.72
C GLU A 56 8.23 -4.53 -2.69
N GLU A 57 8.95 -5.64 -2.72
CA GLU A 57 8.35 -6.97 -2.54
C GLU A 57 7.67 -7.12 -1.18
N VAL A 58 8.31 -6.66 -0.10
CA VAL A 58 7.68 -6.65 1.22
C VAL A 58 6.39 -5.85 1.21
N LEU A 59 6.39 -4.65 0.62
CA LEU A 59 5.20 -3.81 0.52
C LEU A 59 4.09 -4.47 -0.28
N ALA A 60 4.42 -5.10 -1.41
CA ALA A 60 3.46 -5.85 -2.23
C ALA A 60 2.86 -7.01 -1.43
N TRP A 61 3.68 -7.78 -0.71
CA TRP A 61 3.24 -8.87 0.14
C TRP A 61 2.32 -8.38 1.27
N ILE A 62 2.68 -7.29 1.95
CA ILE A 62 1.83 -6.69 2.99
C ILE A 62 0.47 -6.30 2.41
N CYS A 63 0.44 -5.61 1.26
CA CYS A 63 -0.80 -5.20 0.62
C CYS A 63 -1.67 -6.41 0.26
N LYS A 64 -1.09 -7.45 -0.32
CA LYS A 64 -1.79 -8.69 -0.66
C LYS A 64 -2.37 -9.37 0.57
N ASN A 65 -1.60 -9.46 1.65
CA ASN A 65 -2.04 -10.05 2.91
C ASN A 65 -3.19 -9.25 3.56
N GLN A 66 -3.10 -7.92 3.51
CA GLN A 66 -4.17 -7.03 4.00
C GLN A 66 -5.45 -7.14 3.16
N LEU A 67 -5.34 -7.29 1.82
CA LEU A 67 -6.48 -7.47 0.91
C LEU A 67 -7.28 -8.75 1.20
N GLY A 68 -6.68 -9.75 1.82
CA GLY A 68 -7.37 -10.95 2.30
C GLY A 68 -8.26 -10.75 3.54
N ARG A 69 -8.21 -9.58 4.19
CA ARG A 69 -9.02 -9.31 5.38
C ARG A 69 -10.49 -9.05 5.03
N ARG A 70 -11.41 -9.53 5.87
CA ARG A 70 -12.86 -9.43 5.61
C ARG A 70 -13.45 -8.05 5.81
N ASN A 71 -12.85 -7.21 6.67
CA ASN A 71 -13.45 -5.95 7.15
C ASN A 71 -12.85 -4.69 6.49
N LEU A 72 -12.44 -4.78 5.23
CA LEU A 72 -11.94 -3.62 4.50
C LEU A 72 -13.07 -2.77 3.93
N THR A 73 -12.98 -1.44 4.10
CA THR A 73 -13.85 -0.52 3.37
C THR A 73 -13.48 -0.54 1.87
N PRO A 74 -14.41 -0.17 0.98
CA PRO A 74 -14.09 -0.06 -0.45
C PRO A 74 -12.92 0.89 -0.75
N GLU A 75 -12.76 1.94 0.05
CA GLU A 75 -11.66 2.90 -0.04
C GLU A 75 -10.32 2.29 0.37
N GLN A 76 -10.31 1.53 1.46
CA GLN A 76 -9.13 0.77 1.91
C GLN A 76 -8.72 -0.28 0.86
N LYS A 77 -9.70 -1.03 0.33
CA LYS A 77 -9.43 -2.01 -0.72
C LYS A 77 -8.82 -1.35 -1.95
N LEU A 78 -9.39 -0.24 -2.41
CA LEU A 78 -8.88 0.50 -3.57
C LEU A 78 -7.45 1.03 -3.33
N PHE A 79 -7.20 1.58 -2.14
CA PHE A 79 -5.88 2.07 -1.74
C PHE A 79 -4.83 0.95 -1.75
N LEU A 80 -5.14 -0.20 -1.16
CA LEU A 80 -4.24 -1.36 -1.10
C LEU A 80 -3.92 -1.93 -2.49
N ILE A 81 -4.92 -2.04 -3.38
CA ILE A 81 -4.72 -2.46 -4.78
C ILE A 81 -3.76 -1.50 -5.49
N GLY A 82 -3.96 -0.20 -5.32
CA GLY A 82 -3.08 0.81 -5.91
C GLY A 82 -1.65 0.73 -5.38
N LYS A 83 -1.49 0.52 -4.08
CA LYS A 83 -0.18 0.39 -3.42
C LYS A 83 0.55 -0.88 -3.83
N GLN A 84 -0.16 -2.01 -3.91
CA GLN A 84 0.39 -3.26 -4.45
C GLN A 84 0.91 -3.07 -5.88
N TYR A 85 0.09 -2.45 -6.75
CA TYR A 85 0.46 -2.24 -8.14
C TYR A 85 1.72 -1.36 -8.30
N GLU A 86 1.83 -0.25 -7.56
CA GLU A 86 3.01 0.62 -7.64
C GLU A 86 4.26 -0.07 -7.06
N ALA A 87 4.13 -0.83 -5.97
CA ALA A 87 5.24 -1.57 -5.38
C ALA A 87 5.79 -2.61 -6.36
N GLU A 88 4.95 -3.44 -6.95
CA GLU A 88 5.39 -4.47 -7.89
C GLU A 88 5.93 -3.89 -9.20
N LYS A 89 5.35 -2.79 -9.68
CA LYS A 89 5.86 -2.07 -10.84
C LYS A 89 7.27 -1.53 -10.61
N SER A 90 7.57 -1.05 -9.40
CA SER A 90 8.89 -0.52 -9.03
C SER A 90 9.92 -1.64 -8.92
N SER A 91 9.58 -2.77 -8.32
CA SER A 91 10.44 -3.95 -8.21
C SER A 91 10.94 -4.42 -9.59
N HIS A 92 10.06 -4.46 -10.59
CA HIS A 92 10.45 -4.81 -11.97
C HIS A 92 11.17 -3.68 -12.73
N GLY A 93 11.06 -2.41 -12.29
CA GLY A 93 11.70 -1.25 -12.90
C GLY A 93 13.15 -1.05 -12.50
N GLU A 94 13.56 -1.48 -11.32
CA GLU A 94 14.95 -1.33 -10.83
C GLU A 94 15.93 -2.27 -11.54
N ALA A 95 15.50 -3.47 -11.95
CA ALA A 95 16.30 -4.38 -12.74
C ALA A 95 16.74 -3.80 -14.11
N ARG A 96 16.19 -2.63 -14.50
CA ARG A 96 16.45 -1.98 -15.80
C ARG A 96 17.43 -0.81 -15.77
N LYS A 97 17.92 -0.37 -14.62
CA LYS A 97 18.77 0.82 -14.54
C LYS A 97 20.24 0.61 -14.96
N GLU A 98 20.63 -0.60 -15.34
CA GLU A 98 22.05 -0.94 -15.61
C GLU A 98 22.40 -1.21 -17.08
N SER A 99 21.65 -0.79 -18.08
CA SER A 99 22.09 -0.91 -19.48
C SER A 99 22.39 0.44 -20.13
N HIS A 100 23.47 1.06 -19.71
CA HIS A 100 24.18 2.06 -20.52
C HIS A 100 25.33 1.33 -21.24
N ASP A 101 25.47 1.59 -22.53
CA ASP A 101 26.68 1.16 -23.27
C ASP A 101 27.91 1.95 -22.79
N GLU A 102 29.12 1.46 -23.14
CA GLU A 102 30.40 2.11 -22.78
C GLU A 102 30.51 3.59 -23.24
N ASN A 103 29.56 4.08 -24.03
CA ASN A 103 29.50 5.44 -24.56
C ASN A 103 28.37 6.27 -23.91
N GLY A 104 27.71 5.77 -22.85
CA GLY A 104 26.64 6.50 -22.14
C GLY A 104 25.34 6.65 -22.96
N ARG A 105 25.19 5.94 -24.07
CA ARG A 105 23.99 5.95 -24.91
C ARG A 105 22.97 4.94 -24.36
N PHE A 106 21.74 5.40 -24.20
CA PHE A 106 20.60 4.52 -23.93
C PHE A 106 20.51 3.45 -25.03
N HIS A 107 20.75 2.20 -24.70
CA HIS A 107 20.31 1.11 -25.57
C HIS A 107 18.79 1.13 -25.59
N ARG A 108 18.23 1.61 -26.67
CA ARG A 108 16.80 1.50 -26.98
C ARG A 108 16.55 0.03 -27.35
N SER A 109 16.60 -0.85 -26.33
CA SER A 109 16.04 -2.18 -26.50
C SER A 109 14.57 -1.96 -26.83
N SER A 110 14.15 -2.55 -27.94
CA SER A 110 12.85 -2.38 -28.57
C SER A 110 11.71 -2.14 -27.58
N GLN A 111 10.94 -1.08 -27.80
CA GLN A 111 9.83 -0.57 -27.02
C GLN A 111 8.72 -1.59 -26.66
N THR A 112 8.89 -2.85 -27.02
CA THR A 112 7.92 -3.93 -26.84
C THR A 112 7.91 -4.55 -25.44
N ASP A 113 9.01 -4.50 -24.66
CA ASP A 113 9.10 -5.31 -23.43
C ASP A 113 8.59 -4.60 -22.16
N ASN A 114 8.64 -3.27 -22.11
CA ASN A 114 8.24 -2.50 -20.93
C ASN A 114 6.73 -2.40 -20.73
N SER A 115 5.98 -2.22 -21.83
CA SER A 115 4.52 -2.21 -21.78
C SER A 115 3.96 -3.61 -21.49
N GLY A 116 4.66 -4.66 -21.92
CA GLY A 116 4.24 -6.05 -21.70
C GLY A 116 4.29 -6.48 -20.24
N GLU A 117 5.35 -6.13 -19.48
CA GLU A 117 5.45 -6.54 -18.07
C GLU A 117 4.55 -5.71 -17.16
N ALA A 118 4.45 -4.40 -17.36
CA ALA A 118 3.52 -3.55 -16.63
C ALA A 118 2.05 -3.93 -16.93
N MET A 119 1.75 -4.32 -18.17
CA MET A 119 0.43 -4.87 -18.50
C MET A 119 0.20 -6.21 -17.84
N LYS A 120 1.16 -7.12 -17.82
CA LYS A 120 1.04 -8.42 -17.13
C LYS A 120 0.83 -8.23 -15.64
N THR A 121 1.57 -7.33 -14.97
CA THR A 121 1.38 -7.02 -13.54
C THR A 121 -0.02 -6.50 -13.25
N CYS A 122 -0.52 -5.57 -14.09
CA CYS A 122 -1.87 -5.02 -13.93
C CYS A 122 -2.96 -6.08 -14.13
N GLU A 123 -2.79 -6.99 -15.09
CA GLU A 123 -3.68 -8.11 -15.37
C GLU A 123 -3.74 -9.08 -14.19
N ARG A 124 -2.57 -9.51 -13.71
CA ARG A 124 -2.46 -10.43 -12.59
C ARG A 124 -3.12 -9.86 -11.32
N ILE A 125 -2.84 -8.60 -10.97
CA ILE A 125 -3.45 -7.96 -9.81
C ILE A 125 -4.97 -7.83 -9.99
N ALA A 126 -5.44 -7.57 -11.21
CA ALA A 126 -6.86 -7.50 -11.52
C ALA A 126 -7.56 -8.85 -11.27
N GLU A 127 -6.98 -9.94 -11.76
CA GLU A 127 -7.46 -11.31 -11.54
C GLU A 127 -7.43 -11.70 -10.07
N GLU A 128 -6.31 -11.48 -9.37
CA GLU A 128 -6.15 -11.78 -7.94
C GLU A 128 -7.22 -11.09 -7.06
N ASN A 129 -7.66 -9.90 -7.44
CA ASN A 129 -8.60 -9.11 -6.66
C ASN A 129 -10.03 -9.10 -7.21
N GLY A 130 -10.30 -9.82 -8.30
CA GLY A 130 -11.62 -9.87 -8.94
C GLY A 130 -12.10 -8.51 -9.45
N VAL A 131 -11.17 -7.68 -10.00
CA VAL A 131 -11.46 -6.35 -10.53
C VAL A 131 -10.96 -6.21 -11.97
N SER A 132 -11.39 -5.15 -12.67
CA SER A 132 -10.88 -4.87 -14.02
C SER A 132 -9.48 -4.23 -13.99
N LYS A 133 -8.69 -4.37 -15.06
CA LYS A 133 -7.42 -3.64 -15.28
C LYS A 133 -7.59 -2.13 -15.10
N ALA A 134 -8.69 -1.58 -15.63
CA ALA A 134 -9.00 -0.16 -15.48
C ALA A 134 -9.18 0.23 -14.00
N THR A 135 -9.72 -0.67 -13.18
CA THR A 135 -9.84 -0.46 -11.73
C THR A 135 -8.47 -0.42 -11.06
N VAL A 136 -7.53 -1.31 -11.42
CA VAL A 136 -6.16 -1.30 -10.87
C VAL A 136 -5.45 0.03 -11.20
N LEU A 137 -5.55 0.50 -12.45
CA LEU A 137 -4.95 1.78 -12.86
C LEU A 137 -5.60 2.99 -12.16
N ARG A 138 -6.91 2.97 -11.93
CA ARG A 138 -7.61 4.00 -11.14
C ARG A 138 -7.21 3.91 -9.67
N ALA A 139 -7.05 2.71 -9.14
CA ALA A 139 -6.60 2.47 -7.78
C ALA A 139 -5.21 3.09 -7.51
N SER A 140 -4.26 2.94 -8.45
CA SER A 140 -2.96 3.59 -8.39
C SER A 140 -3.07 5.12 -8.30
N LYS A 141 -3.90 5.73 -9.16
CA LYS A 141 -4.12 7.19 -9.13
C LYS A 141 -4.79 7.65 -7.83
N TYR A 142 -5.78 6.89 -7.35
CA TYR A 142 -6.43 7.15 -6.07
C TYR A 142 -5.45 7.10 -4.92
N MET A 143 -4.65 6.05 -4.84
CA MET A 143 -3.62 5.86 -3.81
C MET A 143 -2.63 7.04 -3.80
N LYS A 144 -2.13 7.46 -4.98
CA LYS A 144 -1.23 8.61 -5.09
C LYS A 144 -1.85 9.90 -4.55
N GLY A 145 -3.12 10.14 -4.83
CA GLY A 145 -3.85 11.29 -4.27
C GLY A 145 -3.95 11.23 -2.75
N VAL A 146 -4.26 10.06 -2.19
CA VAL A 146 -4.34 9.87 -0.74
C VAL A 146 -2.97 10.05 -0.07
N GLU A 147 -1.86 9.56 -0.67
CA GLU A 147 -0.51 9.76 -0.14
C GLU A 147 -0.06 11.24 -0.22
N ILE A 148 -0.46 11.97 -1.26
CA ILE A 148 -0.24 13.41 -1.32
C ILE A 148 -1.03 14.13 -0.21
N ALA A 149 -2.29 13.77 0.01
CA ALA A 149 -3.09 14.36 1.09
C ALA A 149 -2.46 14.08 2.46
N GLU A 150 -1.93 12.87 2.69
CA GLU A 150 -1.21 12.50 3.92
C GLU A 150 0.07 13.31 4.10
N SER A 151 0.84 13.55 3.01
CA SER A 151 2.07 14.34 3.06
C SER A 151 1.83 15.81 3.39
N LEU A 152 0.67 16.36 3.00
CA LEU A 152 0.28 17.72 3.27
C LEU A 152 -0.38 17.89 4.66
N ILE A 153 -1.18 16.93 5.06
CA ILE A 153 -1.90 16.93 6.34
C ILE A 153 -1.77 15.55 6.98
N PRO A 154 -0.87 15.37 7.95
CA PRO A 154 -0.70 14.08 8.64
C PRO A 154 -2.00 13.56 9.25
N GLY A 155 -2.27 12.27 9.09
CA GLY A 155 -3.51 11.60 9.52
C GLY A 155 -4.67 11.71 8.52
N MET A 156 -4.49 12.40 7.40
CA MET A 156 -5.54 12.55 6.38
C MET A 156 -5.85 11.22 5.69
N ARG A 157 -4.85 10.38 5.45
CA ARG A 157 -5.02 9.04 4.88
C ARG A 157 -6.01 8.22 5.69
N GLU A 158 -5.84 8.15 7.00
CA GLU A 158 -6.74 7.40 7.87
C GLU A 158 -8.17 7.94 7.81
N LYS A 159 -8.34 9.24 7.86
CA LYS A 159 -9.65 9.90 7.77
C LYS A 159 -10.35 9.60 6.44
N ILE A 160 -9.62 9.63 5.33
CA ILE A 160 -10.16 9.33 3.99
C ILE A 160 -10.55 7.85 3.90
N LEU A 161 -9.67 6.93 4.30
CA LEU A 161 -9.88 5.50 4.19
C LEU A 161 -11.00 4.99 5.11
N ASN A 162 -11.23 5.66 6.25
CA ASN A 162 -12.31 5.37 7.19
C ASN A 162 -13.58 6.19 6.93
N LYS A 163 -13.65 6.94 5.82
CA LYS A 163 -14.80 7.78 5.42
C LYS A 163 -15.17 8.86 6.44
N GLN A 164 -14.23 9.29 7.26
CA GLN A 164 -14.44 10.39 8.20
C GLN A 164 -14.43 11.77 7.51
N VAL A 165 -13.84 11.83 6.31
CA VAL A 165 -13.84 13.01 5.44
C VAL A 165 -14.52 12.66 4.12
N LYS A 166 -15.43 13.51 3.67
CA LYS A 166 -16.20 13.31 2.44
C LYS A 166 -15.39 13.77 1.23
N VAL A 167 -14.61 12.87 0.64
CA VAL A 167 -13.88 13.10 -0.60
C VAL A 167 -14.23 12.05 -1.63
N SER A 168 -14.29 12.44 -2.90
CA SER A 168 -14.57 11.52 -3.99
C SER A 168 -13.29 10.90 -4.56
N LYS A 169 -13.44 9.78 -5.28
CA LYS A 169 -12.32 9.18 -6.04
C LYS A 169 -11.79 10.15 -7.11
N ALA A 170 -12.66 10.96 -7.70
CA ALA A 170 -12.28 11.97 -8.68
C ALA A 170 -11.42 13.08 -8.07
N ASP A 171 -11.71 13.48 -6.83
CA ASP A 171 -10.92 14.47 -6.10
C ASP A 171 -9.49 13.97 -5.86
N MET A 172 -9.35 12.71 -5.43
CA MET A 172 -8.03 12.10 -5.25
C MET A 172 -7.27 11.97 -6.58
N HIS A 173 -7.96 11.68 -7.69
CA HIS A 173 -7.33 11.69 -9.01
C HIS A 173 -6.92 13.10 -9.45
N ARG A 174 -7.71 14.13 -9.12
CA ARG A 174 -7.38 15.54 -9.37
C ARG A 174 -6.14 15.94 -8.61
N LEU A 175 -6.08 15.62 -7.31
CA LEU A 175 -4.94 15.88 -6.46
C LEU A 175 -3.66 15.16 -6.95
N ALA A 176 -3.78 13.90 -7.38
CA ALA A 176 -2.67 13.14 -7.93
C ALA A 176 -2.07 13.73 -9.21
N ARG A 177 -2.86 14.49 -9.98
CA ARG A 177 -2.44 15.16 -11.23
C ARG A 177 -1.96 16.60 -11.01
N ALA A 178 -2.23 17.18 -9.85
CA ALA A 178 -1.87 18.55 -9.56
C ALA A 178 -0.35 18.73 -9.53
N ASN A 179 0.14 19.83 -10.10
CA ASN A 179 1.53 20.24 -9.98
C ASN A 179 1.90 20.43 -8.51
N TYR A 180 3.17 20.26 -8.18
CA TYR A 180 3.65 20.29 -6.80
C TYR A 180 3.16 21.54 -6.04
N ASP A 181 3.33 22.73 -6.64
CA ASP A 181 2.96 24.02 -6.03
C ASP A 181 1.43 24.19 -5.86
N ALA A 182 0.63 23.53 -6.70
CA ALA A 182 -0.84 23.62 -6.65
C ALA A 182 -1.49 22.57 -5.72
N ARG A 183 -0.73 21.60 -5.19
CA ARG A 183 -1.30 20.49 -4.40
C ARG A 183 -1.98 20.96 -3.13
N ALA A 184 -1.36 21.87 -2.39
CA ALA A 184 -1.93 22.40 -1.15
C ALA A 184 -3.26 23.12 -1.40
N GLN A 185 -3.29 24.00 -2.41
CA GLN A 185 -4.52 24.69 -2.81
C GLN A 185 -5.58 23.70 -3.29
N THR A 186 -5.21 22.74 -4.15
CA THR A 186 -6.14 21.71 -4.64
C THR A 186 -6.75 20.90 -3.50
N LEU A 187 -5.96 20.54 -2.49
CA LEU A 187 -6.47 19.83 -1.33
C LEU A 187 -7.44 20.68 -0.50
N GLN A 188 -7.14 21.97 -0.30
CA GLN A 188 -8.06 22.88 0.39
C GLN A 188 -9.39 23.02 -0.34
N GLU A 189 -9.37 23.18 -1.67
CA GLU A 189 -10.58 23.22 -2.49
C GLU A 189 -11.41 21.93 -2.44
N ILE A 190 -10.76 20.77 -2.22
CA ILE A 190 -11.43 19.48 -2.05
C ILE A 190 -12.09 19.40 -0.68
N LEU A 191 -11.40 19.82 0.36
CA LEU A 191 -11.87 19.75 1.74
C LEU A 191 -12.94 20.82 2.04
N HIS A 192 -12.87 21.95 1.38
CA HIS A 192 -13.74 23.13 1.57
C HIS A 192 -14.33 23.58 0.23
N PRO A 193 -15.27 22.81 -0.35
CA PRO A 193 -15.85 23.13 -1.65
C PRO A 193 -16.65 24.44 -1.64
N GLU A 194 -17.04 24.94 -0.48
CA GLU A 194 -17.70 26.25 -0.26
C GLU A 194 -16.76 27.43 -0.50
N LEU A 195 -15.46 27.26 -0.47
CA LEU A 195 -14.45 28.30 -0.68
C LEU A 195 -14.05 28.48 -2.15
N LYS A 196 -14.76 27.82 -3.08
CA LYS A 196 -14.57 28.05 -4.51
C LYS A 196 -15.14 29.42 -4.89
N VAL A 197 -14.26 30.39 -5.05
CA VAL A 197 -14.55 31.71 -5.62
C VAL A 197 -14.49 31.63 -7.14
#